data_01e0ce7388d457304c36d5d9b11b161f
#
_entry.id   01e0ce7388d457304c36d5d9b11b161f
#
_cell.length_a   1.000
_cell.length_b   1.000
_cell.length_c   1.000
_cell.angle_alpha   90.00
_cell.angle_beta   90.00
_cell.angle_gamma   90.00
#
_symmetry.space_group_name_H-M   'P 1'
#
loop_
_entity.id
_entity.type
_entity.pdbx_description
1 polymer ?
#
loop_
_entity_poly.entity_id
_entity_poly.type
_entity_poly.pdbx_seq_one_letter_code
_entity_poly.pdbx_strand_id
1 'polypeptide(L)' 'MKIYISGKITGDRRYKAKFREVEKKLAAAGHIVLNPATAPEGLRPVDYMRLCFAMMEAADVVLFMQDYQ' A
#
# COMPACT_ATOMS: atom_id res chain seq x y z
N MET A 1 -6.80 -1.14 14.09
CA MET A 1 -6.01 -2.21 13.48
C MET A 1 -5.10 -1.62 12.42
N LYS A 2 -3.88 -2.12 12.31
CA LYS A 2 -2.94 -1.66 11.29
C LYS A 2 -3.07 -2.55 10.07
N ILE A 3 -3.39 -1.95 8.93
CA ILE A 3 -3.66 -2.69 7.69
C ILE A 3 -2.67 -2.27 6.63
N TYR A 4 -1.94 -3.23 6.08
CA TYR A 4 -1.05 -3.00 4.96
C TYR A 4 -1.80 -3.31 3.67
N ILE A 5 -1.79 -2.35 2.74
CA ILE A 5 -2.46 -2.52 1.45
C ILE A 5 -1.46 -3.08 0.46
N SER A 6 -1.80 -4.19 -0.18
CA SER A 6 -0.97 -4.79 -1.21
C SER A 6 -1.74 -4.81 -2.53
N GLY A 7 -1.07 -4.46 -3.61
CA GLY A 7 -1.71 -4.45 -4.92
C GLY A 7 -0.70 -4.16 -6.01
N LYS A 8 -1.18 -4.14 -7.25
CA LYS A 8 -0.33 -3.92 -8.39
C LYS A 8 0.10 -2.46 -8.46
N ILE A 9 1.40 -2.23 -8.55
CA ILE A 9 1.97 -0.89 -8.67
C ILE A 9 2.63 -0.72 -10.03
N THR A 10 3.48 -1.66 -10.40
CA THR A 10 4.23 -1.57 -11.66
C THR A 10 3.29 -1.68 -12.86
N GLY A 11 3.41 -0.74 -13.78
CA GLY A 11 2.62 -0.77 -14.99
C GLY A 11 1.22 -0.21 -14.87
N ASP A 12 0.84 0.28 -13.70
CA ASP A 12 -0.48 0.88 -13.50
C ASP A 12 -0.31 2.35 -13.17
N ARG A 13 -0.74 3.22 -14.07
CA ARG A 13 -0.61 4.66 -13.88
C ARG A 13 -1.49 5.21 -12.78
N ARG A 14 -2.52 4.48 -12.40
CA ARG A 14 -3.49 4.94 -11.42
C ARG A 14 -3.28 4.32 -10.05
N TYR A 15 -2.15 3.64 -9.85
CA TYR A 15 -1.98 2.92 -8.61
C TYR A 15 -2.06 3.84 -7.39
N LYS A 16 -1.52 5.04 -7.48
CA LYS A 16 -1.56 5.98 -6.35
C LYS A 16 -2.98 6.37 -5.99
N ALA A 17 -3.80 6.64 -7.01
CA ALA A 17 -5.18 7.02 -6.78
C ALA A 17 -5.99 5.86 -6.20
N LYS A 18 -5.78 4.65 -6.71
CA LYS A 18 -6.48 3.48 -6.22
C LYS A 18 -6.13 3.18 -4.77
N PHE A 19 -4.83 3.24 -4.45
CA PHE A 19 -4.37 3.00 -3.09
C PHE A 19 -4.90 4.07 -2.12
N ARG A 20 -4.91 5.32 -2.58
CA ARG A 20 -5.43 6.41 -1.75
C ARG A 20 -6.91 6.22 -1.43
N GLU A 21 -7.68 5.77 -2.41
CA GLU A 21 -9.11 5.57 -2.22
C GLU A 21 -9.38 4.49 -1.18
N VAL A 22 -8.65 3.39 -1.26
CA VAL A 22 -8.75 2.31 -0.27
C VAL A 22 -8.31 2.81 1.09
N GLU A 23 -7.23 3.58 1.14
CA GLU A 23 -6.74 4.14 2.39
C GLU A 23 -7.79 5.02 3.06
N LYS A 24 -8.45 5.86 2.28
CA LYS A 24 -9.49 6.74 2.83
C LYS A 24 -10.63 5.96 3.46
N LYS A 25 -11.05 4.89 2.79
CA LYS A 25 -12.14 4.06 3.30
C LYS A 25 -11.75 3.38 4.60
N LEU A 26 -10.56 2.84 4.65
CA LEU A 26 -10.09 2.14 5.85
C LEU A 26 -9.85 3.11 7.00
N ALA A 27 -9.28 4.28 6.69
CA ALA A 27 -9.05 5.29 7.73
C ALA A 27 -10.37 5.81 8.30
N ALA A 28 -11.37 5.95 7.45
CA ALA A 28 -12.69 6.38 7.91
C ALA A 28 -13.33 5.36 8.84
N ALA A 29 -12.94 4.09 8.71
CA ALA A 29 -13.42 3.03 9.60
C ALA A 29 -12.59 2.92 10.88
N GLY A 30 -11.59 3.80 11.07
CA GLY A 30 -10.81 3.83 12.29
C GLY A 30 -9.53 3.03 12.26
N HIS A 31 -9.09 2.58 11.09
CA HIS A 31 -7.87 1.80 10.96
C HIS A 31 -6.67 2.66 10.63
N ILE A 32 -5.49 2.20 11.03
CA ILE A 32 -4.23 2.78 10.60
C ILE A 32 -3.81 2.07 9.33
N VAL A 33 -3.57 2.83 8.27
CA VAL A 33 -3.30 2.24 6.96
C VAL A 33 -1.82 2.42 6.60
N LEU A 34 -1.19 1.30 6.25
CA LEU A 34 0.18 1.29 5.77
C LEU A 34 0.12 1.18 4.25
N ASN A 35 0.32 2.31 3.58
CA ASN A 35 0.11 2.43 2.14
C ASN A 35 1.45 2.55 1.42
N PRO A 36 1.87 1.52 0.68
CA PRO A 36 3.17 1.55 -0.01
C PRO A 36 3.22 2.57 -1.15
N ALA A 37 2.08 3.03 -1.62
CA ALA A 37 2.05 4.03 -2.70
C ALA A 37 2.50 5.41 -2.22
N THR A 38 2.64 5.62 -0.90
CA THR A 38 3.15 6.88 -0.36
C THR A 38 4.67 6.92 -0.31
N ALA A 39 5.34 5.85 -0.72
CA ALA A 39 6.80 5.82 -0.72
C ALA A 39 7.35 6.86 -1.69
N PRO A 40 8.52 7.46 -1.37
CA PRO A 40 9.12 8.43 -2.27
C PRO A 40 9.47 7.81 -3.62
N GLU A 41 9.40 8.63 -4.66
CA GLU A 41 9.80 8.18 -5.98
C GLU A 41 11.33 8.23 -6.09
N GLY A 42 11.85 7.41 -7.00
CA GLY A 42 13.29 7.37 -7.21
C GLY A 42 14.03 6.34 -6.39
N LEU A 43 13.31 5.56 -5.59
CA LEU A 43 13.93 4.49 -4.83
C LEU A 43 14.33 3.36 -5.75
N ARG A 44 15.44 2.68 -5.42
CA ARG A 44 15.81 1.48 -6.13
C ARG A 44 14.82 0.36 -5.79
N PRO A 45 14.67 -0.64 -6.66
CA PRO A 45 13.75 -1.75 -6.35
C PRO A 45 14.03 -2.40 -5.00
N VAL A 46 15.30 -2.55 -4.61
CA VAL A 46 15.63 -3.16 -3.33
C VAL A 46 15.21 -2.28 -2.16
N ASP A 47 15.30 -0.96 -2.32
CA ASP A 47 14.89 -0.04 -1.27
C ASP A 47 13.38 -0.09 -1.08
N TYR A 48 12.65 -0.12 -2.19
CA TYR A 48 11.20 -0.21 -2.15
C TYR A 48 10.74 -1.51 -1.50
N MET A 49 11.42 -2.60 -1.83
CA MET A 49 11.12 -3.89 -1.25
C MET A 49 11.32 -3.90 0.26
N ARG A 50 12.40 -3.28 0.73
CA ARG A 50 12.67 -3.19 2.18
C ARG A 50 11.58 -2.40 2.88
N LEU A 51 11.15 -1.30 2.27
CA LEU A 51 10.10 -0.47 2.85
C LEU A 51 8.80 -1.26 2.94
N CYS A 52 8.44 -1.98 1.89
CA CYS A 52 7.22 -2.78 1.89
C CYS A 52 7.26 -3.89 2.93
N PHE A 53 8.41 -4.54 3.08
CA PHE A 53 8.56 -5.57 4.11
C PHE A 53 8.40 -4.99 5.50
N ALA A 54 8.95 -3.80 5.75
CA ALA A 54 8.82 -3.16 7.04
C ALA A 54 7.36 -2.84 7.35
N MET A 55 6.63 -2.35 6.36
CA MET A 55 5.20 -2.08 6.52
C MET A 55 4.43 -3.36 6.81
N MET A 56 4.78 -4.43 6.10
CA MET A 56 4.11 -5.71 6.27
C MET A 56 4.34 -6.26 7.67
N GLU A 57 5.56 -6.13 8.19
CA GLU A 57 5.88 -6.56 9.54
C GLU A 57 5.10 -5.78 10.60
N ALA A 58 4.89 -4.50 10.35
CA ALA A 58 4.17 -3.65 11.29
C ALA A 58 2.66 -3.86 11.24
N ALA A 59 2.15 -4.47 10.18
CA ALA A 59 0.72 -4.61 9.98
C ALA A 59 0.13 -5.76 10.77
N ASP A 60 -1.11 -5.60 11.19
CA ASP A 60 -1.89 -6.69 11.77
C ASP A 60 -2.52 -7.55 10.69
N VAL A 61 -2.86 -6.93 9.56
CA VAL A 61 -3.57 -7.59 8.46
C VAL A 61 -3.03 -7.06 7.14
N VAL A 62 -3.00 -7.92 6.13
CA VAL A 62 -2.65 -7.52 4.77
C VAL A 62 -3.91 -7.58 3.93
N LEU A 63 -4.24 -6.46 3.30
CA LEU A 63 -5.38 -6.38 2.39
C LEU A 63 -4.86 -6.42 0.96
N PHE A 64 -5.29 -7.41 0.19
CA PHE A 64 -4.92 -7.53 -1.21
C PHE A 64 -5.97 -6.85 -2.07
N MET A 65 -5.55 -5.87 -2.85
CA MET A 65 -6.44 -5.19 -3.78
C MET A 65 -6.62 -6.04 -5.04
N GLN A 66 -7.84 -6.10 -5.53
CA GLN A 66 -8.14 -6.89 -6.72
C GLN A 66 -8.39 -5.97 -7.90
N ASP A 67 -7.32 -5.48 -8.47
CA ASP A 67 -7.41 -4.60 -9.62
C ASP A 67 -6.52 -5.06 -10.77
N TYR A 68 -6.33 -6.34 -10.85
CA TYR A 68 -5.45 -6.93 -11.84
C TYR A 68 -6.14 -7.26 -13.17
N GLN A 69 -7.26 -6.72 -13.37
CA GLN A 69 -8.04 -6.94 -14.58
C GLN A 69 -7.45 -6.27 -15.80
#